data_9235fe96da8bf1a303328a67e259a75c
#
_entry.id   9235fe96da8bf1a303328a67e259a75c
#
_cell.length_a   1.000
_cell.length_b   1.000
_cell.length_c   1.000
_cell.angle_alpha   90.00
_cell.angle_beta   90.00
_cell.angle_gamma   90.00
#
_symmetry.space_group_name_H-M   'P 1'
#
loop_
_entity.id
_entity.type
_entity.pdbx_description
1 polymer ?
#
loop_
_entity_poly.entity_id
_entity_poly.type
_entity_poly.pdbx_seq_one_letter_code
_entity_poly.pdbx_strand_id
1 'polypeptide(L)'
;DLRVEVVDVPAQRALTKDNVEVTIDAAIYLRVVDALKTALTVRNHIPAVAIYAASTLRDVVGMVDLDTLLMHRDDIAKRIASIVDDHVTPWGVKVTAVAIKDIKLPEVLLRAMASQAEAERVRRAKITLASAEYEASKIYLEAAERYSQNPTAVQLRMIDALIEIAREHNLIIVTPPTMEYVALPLALARREKKE
;
A
#
# COMPACT_ATOMS: atom_id res chain seq x y z
N ASP A 1 -27.22 28.74 17.90
CA ASP A 1 -26.15 29.08 16.95
C ASP A 1 -26.47 28.37 15.62
N LEU A 2 -26.22 29.06 14.50
CA LEU A 2 -26.48 28.52 13.15
C LEU A 2 -25.17 28.10 12.47
N ARG A 3 -24.06 28.17 13.19
CA ARG A 3 -22.76 27.72 12.71
C ARG A 3 -22.70 26.19 12.65
N VAL A 4 -21.74 25.68 11.88
CA VAL A 4 -21.46 24.25 11.88
C VAL A 4 -20.87 23.85 13.23
N GLU A 5 -21.47 22.85 13.83
CA GLU A 5 -21.04 22.26 15.08
C GLU A 5 -20.51 20.84 14.81
N VAL A 6 -19.47 20.44 15.53
CA VAL A 6 -18.90 19.10 15.42
C VAL A 6 -19.30 18.31 16.65
N VAL A 7 -19.95 17.18 16.42
CA VAL A 7 -20.39 16.26 17.46
C VAL A 7 -19.62 14.97 17.35
N ASP A 8 -18.89 14.63 18.41
CA ASP A 8 -18.21 13.36 18.50
C ASP A 8 -19.20 12.23 18.77
N VAL A 9 -19.15 11.19 17.95
CA VAL A 9 -19.82 9.92 18.18
C VAL A 9 -18.84 9.00 18.90
N PRO A 10 -19.15 8.60 20.14
CA PRO A 10 -18.25 7.77 20.90
C PRO A 10 -18.03 6.42 20.20
N ALA A 11 -16.88 5.81 20.44
CA ALA A 11 -16.49 4.53 19.85
C ALA A 11 -17.57 3.46 20.02
N GLN A 12 -18.02 2.91 18.90
CA GLN A 12 -19.03 1.86 18.84
C GLN A 12 -18.40 0.53 18.45
N ARG A 13 -18.78 -0.53 19.16
CA ARG A 13 -18.44 -1.90 18.73
C ARG A 13 -19.51 -2.36 17.75
N ALA A 14 -19.09 -2.89 16.62
CA ALA A 14 -19.95 -3.45 15.61
C ALA A 14 -19.32 -4.73 15.04
N LEU A 15 -20.15 -5.60 14.49
CA LEU A 15 -19.72 -6.75 13.70
C LEU A 15 -19.91 -6.41 12.22
N THR A 16 -18.91 -6.61 11.43
CA THR A 16 -18.99 -6.51 9.96
C THR A 16 -19.77 -7.70 9.41
N LYS A 17 -20.13 -7.63 8.13
CA LYS A 17 -20.87 -8.70 7.44
C LYS A 17 -20.10 -10.03 7.44
N ASP A 18 -18.78 -9.99 7.40
CA ASP A 18 -17.85 -11.13 7.49
C ASP A 18 -17.54 -11.56 8.93
N ASN A 19 -18.35 -11.09 9.89
CA ASN A 19 -18.33 -11.49 11.31
C ASN A 19 -17.04 -11.08 12.06
N VAL A 20 -16.43 -9.97 11.65
CA VAL A 20 -15.27 -9.39 12.33
C VAL A 20 -15.73 -8.30 13.29
N GLU A 21 -15.31 -8.38 14.58
CA GLU A 21 -15.55 -7.33 15.55
C GLU A 21 -14.64 -6.14 15.28
N VAL A 22 -15.24 -4.95 15.11
CA VAL A 22 -14.55 -3.68 14.92
C VAL A 22 -15.06 -2.65 15.91
N THR A 23 -14.16 -1.75 16.33
CA THR A 23 -14.54 -0.59 17.13
C THR A 23 -14.29 0.66 16.29
N ILE A 24 -15.35 1.45 16.06
CA ILE A 24 -15.32 2.59 15.15
C ILE A 24 -15.81 3.82 15.89
N ASP A 25 -15.09 4.93 15.75
CA ASP A 25 -15.46 6.26 16.18
C ASP A 25 -15.62 7.20 14.98
N ALA A 26 -16.53 8.14 15.11
CA ALA A 26 -16.85 9.09 14.06
C ALA A 26 -17.10 10.49 14.62
N ALA A 27 -17.01 11.48 13.76
CA ALA A 27 -17.44 12.85 14.03
C ALA A 27 -18.50 13.26 13.02
N ILE A 28 -19.52 13.96 13.49
CA ILE A 28 -20.61 14.47 12.67
C ILE A 28 -20.52 15.99 12.63
N TYR A 29 -20.56 16.52 11.44
CA TYR A 29 -20.65 17.96 11.18
C TYR A 29 -22.12 18.29 10.91
N LEU A 30 -22.73 19.06 11.79
CA LEU A 30 -24.13 19.44 11.66
C LEU A 30 -24.29 20.95 11.83
N ARG A 31 -25.41 21.47 11.35
CA ARG A 31 -25.85 22.84 11.62
C ARG A 31 -27.35 22.90 11.82
N VAL A 32 -27.79 23.81 12.66
CA VAL A 32 -29.22 24.11 12.79
C VAL A 32 -29.64 25.01 11.63
N VAL A 33 -30.64 24.60 10.89
CA VAL A 33 -31.22 25.35 9.77
C VAL A 33 -32.45 26.13 10.20
N ASP A 34 -33.26 25.51 11.06
CA ASP A 34 -34.47 26.11 11.62
C ASP A 34 -34.46 25.96 13.16
N ALA A 35 -34.09 27.07 13.83
CA ALA A 35 -33.96 27.08 15.28
C ALA A 35 -35.31 26.90 16.00
N LEU A 36 -36.41 27.43 15.42
CA LEU A 36 -37.73 27.29 16.00
C LEU A 36 -38.20 25.82 15.96
N LYS A 37 -38.05 25.20 14.81
CA LYS A 37 -38.37 23.79 14.60
C LYS A 37 -37.54 22.88 15.48
N THR A 38 -36.24 23.14 15.62
CA THR A 38 -35.36 22.38 16.50
C THR A 38 -35.79 22.48 17.95
N ALA A 39 -36.12 23.68 18.44
CA ALA A 39 -36.54 23.91 19.81
C ALA A 39 -37.88 23.24 20.15
N LEU A 40 -38.79 23.17 19.17
CA LEU A 40 -40.11 22.57 19.38
C LEU A 40 -40.10 21.05 19.20
N THR A 41 -39.20 20.50 18.40
CA THR A 41 -39.21 19.08 18.03
C THR A 41 -38.33 18.24 18.93
N VAL A 42 -37.18 18.73 19.33
CA VAL A 42 -36.18 17.96 20.09
C VAL A 42 -35.62 18.78 21.25
N ARG A 43 -35.73 18.24 22.45
CA ARG A 43 -35.29 18.94 23.68
C ARG A 43 -33.77 19.23 23.65
N ASN A 44 -32.99 18.29 23.16
CA ASN A 44 -31.53 18.44 23.03
C ASN A 44 -31.07 17.70 21.76
N HIS A 45 -30.85 18.45 20.68
CA HIS A 45 -30.56 17.91 19.36
C HIS A 45 -29.18 17.26 19.27
N ILE A 46 -28.16 17.80 19.98
CA ILE A 46 -26.79 17.27 19.92
C ILE A 46 -26.69 15.80 20.37
N PRO A 47 -27.08 15.44 21.60
CA PRO A 47 -27.03 14.05 22.02
C PRO A 47 -28.01 13.16 21.24
N ALA A 48 -29.17 13.70 20.82
CA ALA A 48 -30.11 12.95 20.02
C ALA A 48 -29.52 12.52 18.67
N VAL A 49 -28.85 13.44 17.97
CA VAL A 49 -28.15 13.16 16.71
C VAL A 49 -27.00 12.19 16.95
N ALA A 50 -26.20 12.39 18.02
CA ALA A 50 -25.10 11.49 18.34
C ALA A 50 -25.53 10.04 18.57
N ILE A 51 -26.63 9.84 19.32
CA ILE A 51 -27.20 8.50 19.59
C ILE A 51 -27.72 7.86 18.30
N TYR A 52 -28.45 8.62 17.48
CA TYR A 52 -28.98 8.10 16.22
C TYR A 52 -27.84 7.74 15.25
N ALA A 53 -26.85 8.59 15.15
CA ALA A 53 -25.68 8.34 14.32
C ALA A 53 -24.87 7.13 14.80
N ALA A 54 -24.73 6.92 16.10
CA ALA A 54 -24.10 5.74 16.66
C ALA A 54 -24.81 4.44 16.26
N SER A 55 -26.16 4.47 16.24
CA SER A 55 -26.95 3.34 15.77
C SER A 55 -26.77 3.12 14.26
N THR A 56 -26.90 4.18 13.48
CA THR A 56 -26.73 4.13 12.00
C THR A 56 -25.33 3.64 11.63
N LEU A 57 -24.30 4.09 12.34
CA LEU A 57 -22.92 3.63 12.14
C LEU A 57 -22.82 2.10 12.30
N ARG A 58 -23.42 1.57 13.37
CA ARG A 58 -23.42 0.13 13.65
C ARG A 58 -24.16 -0.65 12.57
N ASP A 59 -25.32 -0.15 12.14
CA ASP A 59 -26.14 -0.79 11.12
C ASP A 59 -25.43 -0.83 9.75
N VAL A 60 -24.84 0.29 9.33
CA VAL A 60 -24.11 0.38 8.06
C VAL A 60 -22.86 -0.50 8.07
N VAL A 61 -22.13 -0.53 9.20
CA VAL A 61 -20.95 -1.39 9.35
C VAL A 61 -21.34 -2.86 9.27
N GLY A 62 -22.48 -3.25 9.85
CA GLY A 62 -22.98 -4.62 9.77
C GLY A 62 -23.40 -5.08 8.36
N MET A 63 -23.56 -4.14 7.43
CA MET A 63 -23.91 -4.42 6.02
C MET A 63 -22.72 -4.59 5.09
N VAL A 64 -21.52 -4.23 5.53
CA VAL A 64 -20.31 -4.20 4.69
C VAL A 64 -19.25 -5.18 5.21
N ASP A 65 -18.42 -5.69 4.31
CA ASP A 65 -17.28 -6.51 4.65
C ASP A 65 -16.13 -5.64 5.17
N LEU A 66 -15.21 -6.23 5.94
CA LEU A 66 -14.09 -5.50 6.53
C LEU A 66 -13.21 -4.81 5.47
N ASP A 67 -12.91 -5.50 4.37
CA ASP A 67 -12.10 -4.94 3.29
C ASP A 67 -12.76 -3.70 2.68
N THR A 68 -14.06 -3.74 2.44
CA THR A 68 -14.84 -2.60 1.95
C THR A 68 -14.83 -1.46 2.96
N LEU A 69 -14.97 -1.77 4.24
CA LEU A 69 -14.93 -0.78 5.32
C LEU A 69 -13.57 -0.05 5.39
N LEU A 70 -12.47 -0.77 5.16
CA LEU A 70 -11.12 -0.20 5.20
C LEU A 70 -10.76 0.57 3.92
N MET A 71 -11.20 0.10 2.75
CA MET A 71 -10.85 0.68 1.45
C MET A 71 -11.76 1.85 1.04
N HIS A 72 -13.04 1.82 1.41
CA HIS A 72 -14.07 2.76 0.96
C HIS A 72 -14.68 3.57 2.10
N ARG A 73 -13.85 4.03 3.04
CA ARG A 73 -14.29 4.80 4.24
C ARG A 73 -15.13 6.01 3.88
N ASP A 74 -14.74 6.75 2.83
CA ASP A 74 -15.42 7.97 2.42
C ASP A 74 -16.84 7.70 1.89
N ASP A 75 -17.03 6.62 1.18
CA ASP A 75 -18.35 6.27 0.63
C ASP A 75 -19.29 5.77 1.74
N ILE A 76 -18.75 5.06 2.72
CA ILE A 76 -19.48 4.65 3.91
C ILE A 76 -19.84 5.87 4.75
N ALA A 77 -18.93 6.81 4.93
CA ALA A 77 -19.18 8.07 5.64
C ALA A 77 -20.30 8.89 4.97
N LYS A 78 -20.28 9.01 3.63
CA LYS A 78 -21.36 9.65 2.85
C LYS A 78 -22.69 8.95 3.04
N ARG A 79 -22.70 7.62 3.01
CA ARG A 79 -23.94 6.83 3.23
C ARG A 79 -24.52 7.05 4.61
N ILE A 80 -23.67 7.06 5.64
CA ILE A 80 -24.09 7.36 7.03
C ILE A 80 -24.63 8.78 7.10
N ALA A 81 -23.92 9.76 6.49
CA ALA A 81 -24.35 11.16 6.46
C ALA A 81 -25.74 11.31 5.85
N SER A 82 -26.01 10.65 4.72
CA SER A 82 -27.33 10.69 4.06
C SER A 82 -28.43 10.12 4.95
N ILE A 83 -28.21 8.95 5.56
CA ILE A 83 -29.22 8.30 6.42
C ILE A 83 -29.52 9.16 7.65
N VAL A 84 -28.48 9.72 8.28
CA VAL A 84 -28.64 10.58 9.45
C VAL A 84 -29.30 11.91 9.07
N ASP A 85 -28.91 12.53 7.95
CA ASP A 85 -29.50 13.78 7.46
C ASP A 85 -31.01 13.63 7.19
N ASP A 86 -31.42 12.56 6.51
CA ASP A 86 -32.84 12.26 6.25
C ASP A 86 -33.66 12.15 7.54
N HIS A 87 -33.06 11.59 8.59
CA HIS A 87 -33.73 11.44 9.87
C HIS A 87 -33.82 12.73 10.69
N VAL A 88 -32.77 13.56 10.66
CA VAL A 88 -32.69 14.78 11.48
C VAL A 88 -33.22 16.04 10.78
N THR A 89 -33.39 16.02 9.48
CA THR A 89 -34.00 17.12 8.71
C THR A 89 -35.39 17.53 9.24
N PRO A 90 -36.27 16.60 9.65
CA PRO A 90 -37.56 16.95 10.32
C PRO A 90 -37.38 17.74 11.62
N TRP A 91 -36.24 17.66 12.28
CA TRP A 91 -35.93 18.41 13.50
C TRP A 91 -35.38 19.82 13.24
N GLY A 92 -35.21 20.22 11.97
CA GLY A 92 -34.63 21.50 11.59
C GLY A 92 -33.09 21.52 11.67
N VAL A 93 -32.47 20.35 11.74
CA VAL A 93 -31.01 20.15 11.75
C VAL A 93 -30.58 19.56 10.42
N LYS A 94 -29.43 19.99 9.92
CA LYS A 94 -28.83 19.43 8.71
C LYS A 94 -27.45 18.87 8.99
N VAL A 95 -27.21 17.64 8.58
CA VAL A 95 -25.89 17.02 8.60
C VAL A 95 -25.13 17.44 7.35
N THR A 96 -23.98 18.05 7.54
CA THR A 96 -23.12 18.53 6.44
C THR A 96 -22.15 17.43 5.98
N ALA A 97 -21.59 16.71 6.94
CA ALA A 97 -20.67 15.61 6.69
C ALA A 97 -20.58 14.67 7.89
N VAL A 98 -20.14 13.44 7.63
CA VAL A 98 -19.69 12.50 8.66
C VAL A 98 -18.26 12.13 8.34
N ALA A 99 -17.40 12.06 9.33
CA ALA A 99 -16.02 11.62 9.20
C ALA A 99 -15.80 10.42 10.13
N ILE A 100 -15.35 9.31 9.56
CA ILE A 100 -14.87 8.15 10.32
C ILE A 100 -13.46 8.48 10.79
N LYS A 101 -13.24 8.53 12.12
CA LYS A 101 -11.96 8.91 12.72
C LYS A 101 -10.99 7.74 12.74
N ASP A 102 -11.37 6.66 13.43
CA ASP A 102 -10.52 5.49 13.62
C ASP A 102 -11.35 4.20 13.54
N ILE A 103 -10.70 3.13 13.08
CA ILE A 103 -11.25 1.79 13.01
C ILE A 103 -10.26 0.87 13.71
N LYS A 104 -10.60 0.45 14.93
CA LYS A 104 -9.78 -0.45 15.72
C LYS A 104 -10.19 -1.89 15.48
N LEU A 105 -9.20 -2.70 15.16
CA LEU A 105 -9.34 -4.14 14.93
C LEU A 105 -8.70 -4.91 16.10
N PRO A 106 -9.15 -6.15 16.37
CA PRO A 106 -8.47 -7.03 17.30
C PRO A 106 -7.01 -7.27 16.90
N GLU A 107 -6.09 -7.26 17.86
CA GLU A 107 -4.65 -7.44 17.60
C GLU A 107 -4.31 -8.74 16.86
N VAL A 108 -5.03 -9.81 17.14
CA VAL A 108 -4.85 -11.11 16.47
C VAL A 108 -5.09 -10.98 14.97
N LEU A 109 -6.14 -10.25 14.60
CA LEU A 109 -6.47 -10.01 13.19
C LEU A 109 -5.45 -9.10 12.52
N LEU A 110 -5.02 -8.03 13.20
CA LEU A 110 -3.96 -7.14 12.70
C LEU A 110 -2.67 -7.90 12.39
N ARG A 111 -2.27 -8.82 13.26
CA ARG A 111 -1.09 -9.67 13.03
C ARG A 111 -1.27 -10.62 11.85
N ALA A 112 -2.44 -11.23 11.73
CA ALA A 112 -2.76 -12.12 10.61
C ALA A 112 -2.75 -11.36 9.27
N MET A 113 -3.37 -10.19 9.21
CA MET A 113 -3.37 -9.32 8.02
C MET A 113 -1.96 -8.83 7.66
N ALA A 114 -1.14 -8.47 8.66
CA ALA A 114 0.25 -8.08 8.43
C ALA A 114 1.07 -9.23 7.83
N SER A 115 0.92 -10.44 8.35
CA SER A 115 1.59 -11.65 7.82
C SER A 115 1.13 -11.98 6.40
N GLN A 116 -0.16 -11.88 6.12
CA GLN A 116 -0.71 -12.07 4.77
C GLN A 116 -0.19 -11.02 3.79
N ALA A 117 -0.17 -9.74 4.20
CA ALA A 117 0.35 -8.66 3.38
C ALA A 117 1.84 -8.83 3.06
N GLU A 118 2.64 -9.29 4.04
CA GLU A 118 4.05 -9.58 3.84
C GLU A 118 4.25 -10.75 2.87
N ALA A 119 3.52 -11.85 3.04
CA ALA A 119 3.57 -12.98 2.11
C ALA A 119 3.21 -12.58 0.68
N GLU A 120 2.18 -11.74 0.51
CA GLU A 120 1.79 -11.23 -0.80
C GLU A 120 2.85 -10.30 -1.41
N ARG A 121 3.49 -9.44 -0.62
CA ARG A 121 4.61 -8.61 -1.08
C ARG A 121 5.79 -9.46 -1.54
N VAL A 122 6.16 -10.48 -0.75
CA VAL A 122 7.22 -11.43 -1.13
C VAL A 122 6.87 -12.18 -2.40
N ARG A 123 5.63 -12.63 -2.54
CA ARG A 123 5.13 -13.27 -3.76
C ARG A 123 5.28 -12.37 -4.98
N ARG A 124 4.81 -11.12 -4.87
CA ARG A 124 4.92 -10.12 -5.97
C ARG A 124 6.37 -9.80 -6.31
N ALA A 125 7.23 -9.63 -5.31
CA ALA A 125 8.65 -9.39 -5.53
C ALA A 125 9.30 -10.55 -6.29
N LYS A 126 9.01 -11.82 -5.92
CA LYS A 126 9.52 -13.00 -6.65
C LYS A 126 9.05 -13.06 -8.10
N ILE A 127 7.78 -12.73 -8.36
CA ILE A 127 7.25 -12.69 -9.74
C ILE A 127 7.94 -11.60 -10.54
N THR A 128 8.11 -10.41 -9.96
CA THR A 128 8.80 -9.29 -10.61
C THR A 128 10.26 -9.62 -10.93
N LEU A 129 10.98 -10.26 -10.00
CA LEU A 129 12.35 -10.72 -10.23
C LEU A 129 12.40 -11.76 -11.35
N ALA A 130 11.54 -12.79 -11.30
CA ALA A 130 11.51 -13.82 -12.32
C ALA A 130 11.14 -13.26 -13.72
N SER A 131 10.24 -12.27 -13.79
CA SER A 131 9.93 -11.61 -15.06
C SER A 131 11.11 -10.81 -15.58
N ALA A 132 11.82 -10.09 -14.69
CA ALA A 132 13.02 -9.35 -15.05
C ALA A 132 14.16 -10.26 -15.53
N GLU A 133 14.37 -11.40 -14.85
CA GLU A 133 15.34 -12.44 -15.29
C GLU A 133 14.97 -13.00 -16.66
N TYR A 134 13.69 -13.27 -16.89
CA TYR A 134 13.21 -13.76 -18.19
C TYR A 134 13.44 -12.72 -19.31
N GLU A 135 13.13 -11.45 -19.06
CA GLU A 135 13.40 -10.39 -20.04
C GLU A 135 14.91 -10.21 -20.28
N ALA A 136 15.72 -10.23 -19.22
CA ALA A 136 17.17 -10.17 -19.33
C ALA A 136 17.71 -11.36 -20.13
N SER A 137 17.19 -12.57 -19.93
CA SER A 137 17.61 -13.77 -20.67
C SER A 137 17.37 -13.65 -22.18
N LYS A 138 16.27 -13.03 -22.60
CA LYS A 138 16.00 -12.74 -24.01
C LYS A 138 17.04 -11.79 -24.60
N ILE A 139 17.35 -10.72 -23.86
CA ILE A 139 18.36 -9.73 -24.29
C ILE A 139 19.75 -10.40 -24.39
N TYR A 140 20.09 -11.27 -23.43
CA TYR A 140 21.34 -12.03 -23.48
C TYR A 140 21.39 -13.00 -24.66
N LEU A 141 20.27 -13.66 -24.98
CA LEU A 141 20.18 -14.55 -26.14
C LEU A 141 20.41 -13.78 -27.45
N GLU A 142 19.70 -12.65 -27.63
CA GLU A 142 19.88 -11.77 -28.78
C GLU A 142 21.32 -11.24 -28.90
N ALA A 143 21.92 -10.85 -27.77
CA ALA A 143 23.32 -10.42 -27.75
C ALA A 143 24.28 -11.56 -28.14
N ALA A 144 24.05 -12.76 -27.59
CA ALA A 144 24.86 -13.94 -27.92
C ALA A 144 24.77 -14.32 -29.40
N GLU A 145 23.58 -14.26 -30.01
CA GLU A 145 23.39 -14.48 -31.43
C GLU A 145 24.16 -13.47 -32.29
N ARG A 146 24.15 -12.20 -31.94
CA ARG A 146 24.92 -11.15 -32.63
C ARG A 146 26.42 -11.36 -32.48
N TYR A 147 26.90 -11.73 -31.30
CA TYR A 147 28.31 -12.01 -31.06
C TYR A 147 28.78 -13.28 -31.80
N SER A 148 27.93 -14.30 -31.93
CA SER A 148 28.29 -15.53 -32.66
C SER A 148 28.59 -15.28 -34.16
N GLN A 149 28.00 -14.23 -34.72
CA GLN A 149 28.23 -13.83 -36.12
C GLN A 149 29.59 -13.12 -36.34
N ASN A 150 30.20 -12.60 -35.26
CA ASN A 150 31.48 -11.88 -35.36
C ASN A 150 32.43 -12.23 -34.20
N PRO A 151 33.33 -13.21 -34.39
CA PRO A 151 34.29 -13.64 -33.37
C PRO A 151 35.17 -12.51 -32.79
N THR A 152 35.48 -11.50 -33.59
CA THR A 152 36.28 -10.34 -33.16
C THR A 152 35.54 -9.51 -32.13
N ALA A 153 34.20 -9.39 -32.23
CA ALA A 153 33.37 -8.68 -31.26
C ALA A 153 33.36 -9.38 -29.89
N VAL A 154 33.42 -10.71 -29.85
CA VAL A 154 33.55 -11.48 -28.60
C VAL A 154 34.87 -11.16 -27.89
N GLN A 155 35.98 -11.08 -28.65
CA GLN A 155 37.30 -10.72 -28.09
C GLN A 155 37.33 -9.30 -27.52
N LEU A 156 36.73 -8.34 -28.23
CA LEU A 156 36.63 -6.95 -27.74
C LEU A 156 35.79 -6.90 -26.44
N ARG A 157 34.67 -7.57 -26.41
CA ARG A 157 33.82 -7.62 -25.19
C ARG A 157 34.51 -8.26 -24.00
N MET A 158 35.36 -9.26 -24.27
CA MET A 158 36.18 -9.91 -23.24
C MET A 158 37.24 -8.96 -22.68
N ILE A 159 37.87 -8.16 -23.54
CA ILE A 159 38.82 -7.13 -23.13
C ILE A 159 38.15 -6.05 -22.29
N ASP A 160 36.96 -5.58 -22.71
CA ASP A 160 36.15 -4.60 -21.93
C ASP A 160 35.83 -5.12 -20.55
N ALA A 161 35.37 -6.38 -20.45
CA ALA A 161 35.07 -7.02 -19.16
C ALA A 161 36.31 -7.12 -18.25
N LEU A 162 37.49 -7.43 -18.83
CA LEU A 162 38.72 -7.47 -18.07
C LEU A 162 39.18 -6.08 -17.60
N ILE A 163 38.92 -5.03 -18.39
CA ILE A 163 39.21 -3.64 -18.01
C ILE A 163 38.28 -3.23 -16.86
N GLU A 164 36.99 -3.62 -16.89
CA GLU A 164 36.02 -3.30 -15.86
C GLU A 164 36.38 -3.99 -14.53
N ILE A 165 36.77 -5.27 -14.58
CA ILE A 165 37.27 -6.01 -13.42
C ILE A 165 38.56 -5.39 -12.87
N ALA A 166 39.43 -4.92 -13.72
CA ALA A 166 40.71 -4.30 -13.33
C ALA A 166 40.55 -2.92 -12.65
N ARG A 167 39.41 -2.27 -12.82
CA ARG A 167 39.04 -1.03 -12.10
C ARG A 167 38.62 -1.27 -10.66
N GLU A 168 38.08 -2.43 -10.37
CA GLU A 168 37.76 -2.87 -9.00
C GLU A 168 39.02 -3.50 -8.39
N HIS A 169 39.56 -2.92 -7.33
CA HIS A 169 40.91 -3.18 -6.76
C HIS A 169 41.21 -4.62 -6.29
N ASN A 170 40.38 -5.60 -6.55
CA ASN A 170 40.58 -7.03 -6.20
C ASN A 170 40.43 -7.91 -7.44
N LEU A 171 41.54 -8.11 -8.17
CA LEU A 171 41.56 -8.95 -9.36
C LEU A 171 41.85 -10.43 -8.99
N ILE A 172 40.85 -11.29 -8.93
CA ILE A 172 41.01 -12.74 -8.98
C ILE A 172 40.64 -13.20 -10.40
N ILE A 173 41.64 -13.44 -11.26
CA ILE A 173 41.37 -13.98 -12.59
C ILE A 173 41.32 -15.51 -12.50
N VAL A 174 40.13 -16.08 -12.62
CA VAL A 174 39.96 -17.51 -12.82
C VAL A 174 39.90 -17.78 -14.33
N THR A 175 41.03 -18.20 -14.91
CA THR A 175 41.06 -18.57 -16.31
C THR A 175 40.61 -20.02 -16.49
N PRO A 176 39.62 -20.31 -17.35
CA PRO A 176 39.31 -21.69 -17.73
C PRO A 176 40.50 -22.32 -18.44
N PRO A 177 40.72 -23.63 -18.34
CA PRO A 177 41.91 -24.33 -18.83
C PRO A 177 42.16 -24.22 -20.34
N THR A 178 41.23 -23.70 -21.11
CA THR A 178 41.35 -23.46 -22.56
C THR A 178 42.00 -22.10 -22.93
N MET A 179 42.38 -21.26 -21.92
CA MET A 179 43.02 -19.95 -22.15
C MET A 179 44.50 -19.88 -21.81
N GLU A 180 45.21 -20.96 -21.97
CA GLU A 180 46.65 -21.04 -21.69
C GLU A 180 47.51 -20.03 -22.50
N TYR A 181 47.00 -19.56 -23.62
CA TYR A 181 47.74 -18.63 -24.52
C TYR A 181 47.61 -17.14 -24.18
N VAL A 182 46.66 -16.74 -23.32
CA VAL A 182 46.47 -15.30 -22.97
C VAL A 182 47.19 -14.91 -21.67
N ALA A 183 47.54 -15.87 -20.83
CA ALA A 183 48.22 -15.60 -19.55
C ALA A 183 49.73 -15.43 -19.64
N LEU A 184 50.36 -15.93 -20.68
CA LEU A 184 51.83 -15.86 -20.86
C LEU A 184 52.41 -14.42 -20.89
N PRO A 185 51.83 -13.45 -21.63
CA PRO A 185 52.42 -12.11 -21.68
C PRO A 185 52.33 -11.33 -20.38
N LEU A 186 51.33 -11.59 -19.56
CA LEU A 186 51.11 -10.92 -18.24
C LEU A 186 52.08 -11.43 -17.15
N ALA A 187 52.48 -12.70 -17.23
CA ALA A 187 53.45 -13.29 -16.29
C ALA A 187 54.88 -12.79 -16.59
N LEU A 188 55.22 -12.50 -17.83
CA LEU A 188 56.54 -11.95 -18.23
C LEU A 188 56.68 -10.47 -17.88
N ALA A 189 55.63 -9.66 -17.99
CA ALA A 189 55.63 -8.24 -17.62
C ALA A 189 55.87 -8.00 -16.12
N ARG A 190 55.61 -8.99 -15.26
CA ARG A 190 55.85 -8.90 -13.81
C ARG A 190 57.29 -9.23 -13.40
N ARG A 191 58.06 -9.86 -14.26
CA ARG A 191 59.49 -10.17 -14.00
C ARG A 191 60.42 -8.98 -14.25
N GLU A 192 60.08 -8.08 -15.16
CA GLU A 192 60.90 -6.91 -15.49
C GLU A 192 60.83 -5.74 -14.48
N LYS A 193 59.91 -5.79 -13.52
CA LYS A 193 59.79 -4.76 -12.45
C LYS A 193 60.45 -5.12 -11.13
N LYS A 194 61.35 -6.17 -11.10
CA LYS A 194 62.08 -6.60 -9.91
C LYS A 194 63.62 -6.65 -10.13
N GLU A 195 64.16 -5.88 -11.09
CA GLU A 195 65.59 -5.53 -11.13
C GLU A 195 65.81 -4.03 -10.93
#